data_c18275f3f4cf168185c31be909c7409f
#
_entry.id   c18275f3f4cf168185c31be909c7409f
#
_cell.length_a   1.000
_cell.length_b   1.000
_cell.length_c   1.000
_cell.angle_alpha   90.00
_cell.angle_beta   90.00
_cell.angle_gamma   90.00
#
_symmetry.space_group_name_H-M   'P 1'
#
loop_
_entity.id
_entity.type
_entity.pdbx_description
1 polymer ?
#
loop_
_entity_poly.entity_id
_entity_poly.type
_entity_poly.pdbx_seq_one_letter_code
_entity_poly.pdbx_strand_id
1 'polypeptide(L)'
;MLFAYSMDNATLTRLADDAPLESAHWVDLYRPQPEQVARVEALGFSVPTLADMEEIEVSNRFYRAGKVDVLTVSLPGLDPEKNRTFGPVACLLGPDRLVTVRYHAPRPFETLPAHAEGSNAGCKTVPHLFLTLMEEIVARMADLLEGVGRELDERAARLFDDKGVWGDALEVMLRDVGRAGEMLAKYRQCLLTLDRALSTFGVTHDAKDLRGFTQATGRDIQALLVHADFLSGRISHLTDVILGMVTLEQGITGRIVSVVAVIFLPPTLVASVYGMNFEFLPGLHSDFGWLIATGLMGFSALGTLLFFRWKGWL
;
A
#
# COMPACT_ATOMS: atom_id res chain seq x y z
N MET A 1 -28.36 -0.35 -4.62
CA MET A 1 -28.95 -1.50 -3.89
C MET A 1 -29.22 -1.07 -2.45
N LEU A 2 -30.29 -1.56 -1.85
CA LEU A 2 -30.65 -1.28 -0.46
C LEU A 2 -30.72 -2.62 0.29
N PHE A 3 -30.02 -2.73 1.41
CA PHE A 3 -30.07 -3.88 2.31
C PHE A 3 -30.60 -3.42 3.66
N ALA A 4 -31.57 -4.12 4.21
CA ALA A 4 -32.17 -3.78 5.50
C ALA A 4 -32.01 -4.96 6.47
N TYR A 5 -31.69 -4.65 7.72
CA TYR A 5 -31.46 -5.65 8.77
C TYR A 5 -32.20 -5.24 10.04
N SER A 6 -32.85 -6.24 10.68
CA SER A 6 -33.38 -6.10 12.04
C SER A 6 -32.37 -6.63 13.06
N MET A 7 -32.36 -6.03 14.24
CA MET A 7 -31.61 -6.54 15.40
C MET A 7 -32.56 -7.37 16.28
N ASP A 8 -32.16 -8.60 16.57
CA ASP A 8 -32.86 -9.46 17.55
C ASP A 8 -31.80 -10.15 18.42
N ASN A 9 -31.79 -9.86 19.72
CA ASN A 9 -30.92 -10.48 20.73
C ASN A 9 -29.44 -10.62 20.34
N ALA A 10 -28.81 -9.56 19.78
CA ALA A 10 -27.47 -9.51 19.31
C ALA A 10 -27.19 -10.10 17.91
N THR A 11 -28.20 -10.62 17.23
CA THR A 11 -28.09 -11.08 15.83
C THR A 11 -28.61 -10.03 14.87
N LEU A 12 -28.05 -10.00 13.65
CA LEU A 12 -28.53 -9.21 12.52
C LEU A 12 -29.20 -10.12 11.52
N THR A 13 -30.53 -9.96 11.36
CA THR A 13 -31.31 -10.73 10.39
C THR A 13 -31.65 -9.82 9.20
N ARG A 14 -31.27 -10.25 7.98
CA ARG A 14 -31.67 -9.55 6.77
C ARG A 14 -33.15 -9.58 6.55
N LEU A 15 -33.78 -8.44 6.36
CA LEU A 15 -35.19 -8.32 6.00
C LEU A 15 -35.39 -8.58 4.51
N ALA A 16 -36.62 -8.98 4.14
CA ALA A 16 -37.01 -9.10 2.74
C ALA A 16 -36.95 -7.72 2.02
N ASP A 17 -36.69 -7.70 0.72
CA ASP A 17 -36.47 -6.48 -0.05
C ASP A 17 -37.73 -5.59 -0.10
N ASP A 18 -38.92 -6.15 0.14
CA ASP A 18 -40.22 -5.49 0.22
C ASP A 18 -40.62 -5.10 1.65
N ALA A 19 -39.84 -5.47 2.66
CA ALA A 19 -40.16 -5.17 4.04
C ALA A 19 -40.18 -3.64 4.30
N PRO A 20 -41.07 -3.18 5.23
CA PRO A 20 -41.11 -1.78 5.63
C PRO A 20 -39.81 -1.40 6.33
N LEU A 21 -39.16 -0.31 5.89
CA LEU A 21 -37.89 0.17 6.43
C LEU A 21 -37.99 0.64 7.89
N GLU A 22 -39.22 0.92 8.37
CA GLU A 22 -39.49 1.28 9.75
C GLU A 22 -39.09 0.18 10.74
N SER A 23 -39.12 -1.09 10.31
CA SER A 23 -38.67 -2.23 11.11
C SER A 23 -37.18 -2.51 11.08
N ALA A 24 -36.42 -1.79 10.21
CA ALA A 24 -35.00 -1.97 10.08
C ALA A 24 -34.25 -1.15 11.14
N HIS A 25 -33.26 -1.76 11.79
CA HIS A 25 -32.31 -1.12 12.68
C HIS A 25 -31.00 -0.74 11.97
N TRP A 26 -30.67 -1.44 10.88
CA TRP A 26 -29.59 -1.07 9.99
C TRP A 26 -30.06 -1.08 8.54
N VAL A 27 -29.84 0.02 7.85
CA VAL A 27 -30.09 0.19 6.41
C VAL A 27 -28.76 0.48 5.72
N ASP A 28 -28.34 -0.39 4.83
CA ASP A 28 -27.11 -0.23 4.05
C ASP A 28 -27.45 0.13 2.61
N LEU A 29 -27.03 1.31 2.19
CA LEU A 29 -27.18 1.86 0.85
C LEU A 29 -25.89 1.64 0.05
N TYR A 30 -25.88 0.65 -0.82
CA TYR A 30 -24.80 0.42 -1.76
C TYR A 30 -25.15 0.95 -3.14
N ARG A 31 -24.47 2.03 -3.58
CA ARG A 31 -24.73 2.72 -4.86
C ARG A 31 -26.23 2.99 -5.02
N PRO A 32 -26.82 3.77 -4.11
CA PRO A 32 -28.26 3.93 -4.04
C PRO A 32 -28.82 4.60 -5.30
N GLN A 33 -30.02 4.17 -5.69
CA GLN A 33 -30.81 4.85 -6.70
C GLN A 33 -31.65 5.94 -6.03
N PRO A 34 -32.08 7.00 -6.77
CA PRO A 34 -32.84 8.11 -6.20
C PRO A 34 -34.09 7.68 -5.40
N GLU A 35 -34.78 6.64 -5.84
CA GLU A 35 -35.95 6.08 -5.14
C GLU A 35 -35.59 5.49 -3.77
N GLN A 36 -34.41 4.83 -3.67
CA GLN A 36 -33.90 4.27 -2.43
C GLN A 36 -33.47 5.38 -1.46
N VAL A 37 -32.86 6.44 -1.98
CA VAL A 37 -32.52 7.64 -1.21
C VAL A 37 -33.79 8.26 -0.64
N ALA A 38 -34.81 8.53 -1.47
CA ALA A 38 -36.07 9.13 -1.03
C ALA A 38 -36.77 8.30 0.07
N ARG A 39 -36.72 6.97 -0.01
CA ARG A 39 -37.26 6.09 1.03
C ARG A 39 -36.56 6.27 2.38
N VAL A 40 -35.23 6.48 2.38
CA VAL A 40 -34.44 6.70 3.61
C VAL A 40 -34.62 8.11 4.11
N GLU A 41 -34.74 9.11 3.23
CA GLU A 41 -35.03 10.49 3.59
C GLU A 41 -36.41 10.65 4.24
N ALA A 42 -37.40 9.87 3.81
CA ALA A 42 -38.72 9.82 4.46
C ALA A 42 -38.66 9.36 5.93
N LEU A 43 -37.58 8.66 6.33
CA LEU A 43 -37.31 8.29 7.73
C LEU A 43 -36.60 9.40 8.53
N GLY A 44 -36.34 10.57 7.92
CA GLY A 44 -35.71 11.73 8.56
C GLY A 44 -34.17 11.75 8.49
N PHE A 45 -33.57 10.98 7.58
CA PHE A 45 -32.13 11.00 7.33
C PHE A 45 -31.82 11.85 6.09
N SER A 46 -30.81 12.71 6.15
CA SER A 46 -30.26 13.37 4.98
C SER A 46 -29.13 12.52 4.41
N VAL A 47 -29.37 11.90 3.26
CA VAL A 47 -28.40 10.97 2.63
C VAL A 47 -27.36 11.77 1.86
N PRO A 48 -26.06 11.73 2.24
CA PRO A 48 -25.02 12.46 1.54
C PRO A 48 -24.77 11.89 0.15
N THR A 49 -24.47 12.75 -0.81
CA THR A 49 -24.02 12.34 -2.15
C THR A 49 -22.57 11.85 -2.10
N LEU A 50 -22.12 11.18 -3.17
CA LEU A 50 -20.70 10.79 -3.27
C LEU A 50 -19.78 12.01 -3.21
N ALA A 51 -20.15 13.11 -3.87
CA ALA A 51 -19.36 14.34 -3.88
C ALA A 51 -19.22 14.94 -2.46
N ASP A 52 -20.31 14.98 -1.68
CA ASP A 52 -20.26 15.43 -0.27
C ASP A 52 -19.34 14.55 0.58
N MET A 53 -19.36 13.23 0.34
CA MET A 53 -18.53 12.26 1.09
C MET A 53 -17.05 12.32 0.70
N GLU A 54 -16.72 12.77 -0.52
CA GLU A 54 -15.34 12.91 -1.03
C GLU A 54 -14.69 14.21 -0.58
N GLU A 55 -15.45 15.18 -0.08
CA GLU A 55 -14.89 16.43 0.43
C GLU A 55 -13.87 16.16 1.55
N ILE A 56 -12.74 16.88 1.49
CA ILE A 56 -11.62 16.69 2.41
C ILE A 56 -11.88 17.42 3.74
N GLU A 57 -12.74 18.42 3.74
CA GLU A 57 -13.00 19.23 4.91
C GLU A 57 -13.61 18.43 6.05
N VAL A 58 -12.97 18.47 7.22
CA VAL A 58 -13.34 17.64 8.38
C VAL A 58 -14.75 17.98 8.88
N SER A 59 -15.16 19.25 8.80
CA SER A 59 -16.49 19.72 9.18
C SER A 59 -17.62 19.09 8.35
N ASN A 60 -17.31 18.67 7.10
CA ASN A 60 -18.26 18.03 6.21
C ASN A 60 -18.28 16.49 6.33
N ARG A 61 -17.31 15.93 7.05
CA ARG A 61 -17.21 14.48 7.28
C ARG A 61 -17.74 14.03 8.64
N PHE A 62 -17.67 14.91 9.65
CA PHE A 62 -18.05 14.59 11.03
C PHE A 62 -18.93 15.73 11.57
N TYR A 63 -20.23 15.58 11.43
CA TYR A 63 -21.17 16.62 11.85
C TYR A 63 -22.47 16.03 12.39
N ARG A 64 -23.28 16.87 13.03
CA ARG A 64 -24.59 16.51 13.52
C ARG A 64 -25.68 17.24 12.72
N ALA A 65 -26.56 16.46 12.12
CA ALA A 65 -27.75 16.97 11.42
C ALA A 65 -29.00 16.66 12.26
N GLY A 66 -29.45 17.63 13.04
CA GLY A 66 -30.58 17.45 13.96
C GLY A 66 -30.26 16.40 15.05
N LYS A 67 -30.89 15.22 14.97
CA LYS A 67 -30.68 14.10 15.89
C LYS A 67 -29.79 13.00 15.32
N VAL A 68 -29.24 13.19 14.13
CA VAL A 68 -28.42 12.19 13.42
C VAL A 68 -26.96 12.65 13.43
N ASP A 69 -26.07 11.81 13.91
CA ASP A 69 -24.63 12.01 13.79
C ASP A 69 -24.15 11.40 12.46
N VAL A 70 -23.46 12.19 11.66
CA VAL A 70 -22.91 11.76 10.35
C VAL A 70 -21.40 11.61 10.51
N LEU A 71 -20.90 10.41 10.27
CA LEU A 71 -19.49 10.02 10.39
C LEU A 71 -19.04 9.40 9.07
N THR A 72 -18.22 10.13 8.29
CA THR A 72 -17.71 9.64 7.01
C THR A 72 -16.27 9.17 7.16
N VAL A 73 -16.04 7.89 6.91
CA VAL A 73 -14.73 7.23 6.97
C VAL A 73 -14.30 6.78 5.58
N SER A 74 -13.00 6.69 5.35
CA SER A 74 -12.45 6.10 4.12
C SER A 74 -12.11 4.64 4.36
N LEU A 75 -12.54 3.74 3.47
CA LEU A 75 -12.33 2.30 3.63
C LEU A 75 -11.79 1.67 2.34
N PRO A 76 -10.96 0.62 2.45
CA PRO A 76 -10.60 -0.22 1.31
C PRO A 76 -11.76 -1.14 0.95
N GLY A 77 -11.92 -1.39 -0.35
CA GLY A 77 -12.96 -2.28 -0.85
C GLY A 77 -12.73 -2.67 -2.30
N LEU A 78 -13.76 -3.14 -2.95
CA LEU A 78 -13.76 -3.47 -4.38
C LEU A 78 -14.69 -2.53 -5.14
N ASP A 79 -14.28 -2.11 -6.32
CA ASP A 79 -15.14 -1.46 -7.29
C ASP A 79 -16.06 -2.49 -8.00
N PRO A 80 -16.99 -2.07 -8.89
CA PRO A 80 -17.86 -3.00 -9.62
C PRO A 80 -17.11 -3.98 -10.53
N GLU A 81 -15.93 -3.59 -11.01
CA GLU A 81 -15.05 -4.40 -11.83
C GLU A 81 -14.18 -5.35 -10.98
N LYS A 82 -14.38 -5.38 -9.66
CA LYS A 82 -13.61 -6.15 -8.65
C LYS A 82 -12.14 -5.72 -8.50
N ASN A 83 -11.79 -4.51 -8.92
CA ASN A 83 -10.49 -3.95 -8.61
C ASN A 83 -10.45 -3.40 -7.18
N ARG A 84 -9.27 -3.44 -6.57
CA ARG A 84 -9.06 -2.82 -5.26
C ARG A 84 -9.22 -1.29 -5.38
N THR A 85 -10.07 -0.73 -4.54
CA THR A 85 -10.32 0.70 -4.47
C THR A 85 -10.39 1.19 -3.04
N PHE A 86 -10.35 2.50 -2.86
CA PHE A 86 -10.56 3.18 -1.60
C PHE A 86 -11.66 4.21 -1.81
N GLY A 87 -12.61 4.25 -0.92
CA GLY A 87 -13.71 5.17 -1.06
C GLY A 87 -14.32 5.55 0.29
N PRO A 88 -15.11 6.63 0.31
CA PRO A 88 -15.81 7.04 1.49
C PRO A 88 -17.00 6.12 1.79
N VAL A 89 -17.27 5.99 3.08
CA VAL A 89 -18.47 5.37 3.63
C VAL A 89 -19.03 6.30 4.69
N ALA A 90 -20.26 6.73 4.56
CA ALA A 90 -20.95 7.53 5.55
C ALA A 90 -21.77 6.62 6.47
N CYS A 91 -21.59 6.80 7.77
CA CYS A 91 -22.41 6.19 8.83
C CYS A 91 -23.28 7.28 9.44
N LEU A 92 -24.59 7.16 9.32
CA LEU A 92 -25.58 8.07 9.85
C LEU A 92 -26.25 7.41 11.06
N LEU A 93 -25.90 7.87 12.24
CA LEU A 93 -26.41 7.34 13.50
C LEU A 93 -27.62 8.14 13.95
N GLY A 94 -28.81 7.60 13.77
CA GLY A 94 -30.05 8.12 14.33
C GLY A 94 -30.40 7.49 15.67
N PRO A 95 -31.48 7.95 16.32
CA PRO A 95 -31.89 7.41 17.63
C PRO A 95 -32.27 5.92 17.57
N ASP A 96 -32.91 5.47 16.48
CA ASP A 96 -33.50 4.14 16.39
C ASP A 96 -32.86 3.26 15.29
N ARG A 97 -31.99 3.83 14.44
CA ARG A 97 -31.37 3.09 13.33
C ARG A 97 -30.03 3.67 12.89
N LEU A 98 -29.20 2.78 12.37
CA LEU A 98 -27.98 3.10 11.63
C LEU A 98 -28.29 3.07 10.14
N VAL A 99 -27.90 4.11 9.41
CA VAL A 99 -27.89 4.10 7.95
C VAL A 99 -26.44 4.20 7.48
N THR A 100 -26.05 3.33 6.56
CA THR A 100 -24.71 3.41 5.93
C THR A 100 -24.87 3.67 4.43
N VAL A 101 -23.98 4.53 3.90
CA VAL A 101 -23.98 4.90 2.47
C VAL A 101 -22.60 4.63 1.91
N ARG A 102 -22.53 3.83 0.85
CA ARG A 102 -21.28 3.44 0.21
C ARG A 102 -21.42 3.27 -1.31
N TYR A 103 -20.33 3.54 -2.04
CA TYR A 103 -20.31 3.42 -3.50
C TYR A 103 -19.34 2.34 -3.99
N HIS A 104 -18.62 1.69 -3.09
CA HIS A 104 -17.75 0.54 -3.30
C HIS A 104 -18.11 -0.57 -2.30
N ALA A 105 -17.46 -1.73 -2.36
CA ALA A 105 -17.76 -2.89 -1.53
C ALA A 105 -16.64 -3.18 -0.51
N PRO A 106 -16.60 -2.51 0.67
CA PRO A 106 -15.75 -2.93 1.78
C PRO A 106 -16.28 -4.26 2.36
N ARG A 107 -15.39 -5.22 2.54
CA ARG A 107 -15.73 -6.55 3.02
C ARG A 107 -16.47 -6.60 4.37
N PRO A 108 -16.19 -5.74 5.37
CA PRO A 108 -16.90 -5.71 6.63
C PRO A 108 -18.42 -5.61 6.52
N PHE A 109 -18.96 -4.97 5.49
CA PHE A 109 -20.40 -4.84 5.27
C PHE A 109 -21.06 -6.16 4.82
N GLU A 110 -20.29 -7.09 4.29
CA GLU A 110 -20.75 -8.43 3.89
C GLU A 110 -20.61 -9.42 5.04
N THR A 111 -19.57 -9.28 5.88
CA THR A 111 -19.24 -10.23 6.95
C THR A 111 -19.94 -9.89 8.27
N LEU A 112 -20.21 -8.61 8.54
CA LEU A 112 -20.84 -8.16 9.79
C LEU A 112 -22.09 -8.91 10.18
N PRO A 113 -23.08 -9.22 9.29
CA PRO A 113 -24.29 -9.91 9.70
C PRO A 113 -24.03 -11.32 10.27
N ALA A 114 -22.98 -11.99 9.80
CA ALA A 114 -22.59 -13.30 10.29
C ALA A 114 -21.75 -13.25 11.58
N HIS A 115 -21.03 -12.17 11.81
CA HIS A 115 -20.10 -12.01 12.94
C HIS A 115 -20.70 -11.22 14.12
N ALA A 116 -21.83 -10.56 13.93
CA ALA A 116 -22.43 -9.66 14.90
C ALA A 116 -22.66 -10.31 16.27
N GLU A 117 -23.08 -11.58 16.31
CA GLU A 117 -23.31 -12.34 17.54
C GLU A 117 -22.03 -12.55 18.36
N GLY A 118 -20.89 -12.70 17.69
CA GLY A 118 -19.57 -12.90 18.33
C GLY A 118 -18.84 -11.63 18.70
N SER A 119 -19.37 -10.45 18.38
CA SER A 119 -18.76 -9.17 18.67
C SER A 119 -18.79 -8.83 20.17
N ASN A 120 -17.74 -8.14 20.65
CA ASN A 120 -17.67 -7.71 22.03
C ASN A 120 -18.75 -6.66 22.38
N ALA A 121 -19.00 -5.71 21.47
CA ALA A 121 -20.01 -4.67 21.66
C ALA A 121 -21.44 -5.23 21.51
N GLY A 122 -21.64 -6.22 20.64
CA GLY A 122 -22.94 -6.77 20.29
C GLY A 122 -23.86 -5.79 19.56
N CYS A 123 -25.11 -6.15 19.38
CA CYS A 123 -26.09 -5.36 18.62
C CYS A 123 -27.32 -4.99 19.46
N LYS A 124 -27.15 -4.54 20.72
CA LYS A 124 -28.29 -4.24 21.62
C LYS A 124 -29.00 -2.93 21.26
N THR A 125 -28.25 -1.93 20.81
CA THR A 125 -28.75 -0.61 20.39
C THR A 125 -28.01 -0.15 19.16
N VAL A 126 -28.45 0.93 18.52
CA VAL A 126 -27.77 1.53 17.37
C VAL A 126 -26.32 1.92 17.67
N PRO A 127 -25.98 2.55 18.80
CA PRO A 127 -24.59 2.79 19.18
C PRO A 127 -23.74 1.51 19.31
N HIS A 128 -24.29 0.43 19.87
CA HIS A 128 -23.59 -0.87 19.93
C HIS A 128 -23.37 -1.44 18.54
N LEU A 129 -24.38 -1.39 17.67
CA LEU A 129 -24.25 -1.84 16.27
C LEU A 129 -23.15 -1.06 15.52
N PHE A 130 -23.06 0.26 15.72
CA PHE A 130 -21.99 1.04 15.14
C PHE A 130 -20.61 0.60 15.65
N LEU A 131 -20.46 0.36 16.96
CA LEU A 131 -19.21 -0.15 17.52
C LEU A 131 -18.86 -1.53 16.99
N THR A 132 -19.85 -2.42 16.83
CA THR A 132 -19.64 -3.74 16.20
C THR A 132 -19.17 -3.62 14.75
N LEU A 133 -19.74 -2.68 13.98
CA LEU A 133 -19.26 -2.37 12.63
C LEU A 133 -17.81 -1.85 12.66
N MET A 134 -17.48 -0.98 13.62
CA MET A 134 -16.10 -0.47 13.78
C MET A 134 -15.13 -1.59 14.15
N GLU A 135 -15.48 -2.51 15.06
CA GLU A 135 -14.67 -3.70 15.39
C GLU A 135 -14.39 -4.55 14.15
N GLU A 136 -15.40 -4.84 13.34
CA GLU A 136 -15.26 -5.63 12.10
C GLU A 136 -14.36 -4.93 11.07
N ILE A 137 -14.49 -3.60 10.96
CA ILE A 137 -13.63 -2.79 10.08
C ILE A 137 -12.18 -2.83 10.58
N VAL A 138 -11.95 -2.65 11.87
CA VAL A 138 -10.61 -2.66 12.49
C VAL A 138 -9.95 -4.03 12.33
N ALA A 139 -10.68 -5.12 12.57
CA ALA A 139 -10.19 -6.48 12.33
C ALA A 139 -9.76 -6.67 10.86
N ARG A 140 -10.56 -6.18 9.91
CA ARG A 140 -10.20 -6.22 8.50
C ARG A 140 -8.95 -5.39 8.17
N MET A 141 -8.80 -4.23 8.79
CA MET A 141 -7.59 -3.39 8.63
C MET A 141 -6.34 -4.11 9.16
N ALA A 142 -6.44 -4.83 10.27
CA ALA A 142 -5.37 -5.67 10.80
C ALA A 142 -4.92 -6.74 9.78
N ASP A 143 -5.86 -7.50 9.21
CA ASP A 143 -5.58 -8.50 8.17
C ASP A 143 -4.84 -7.91 6.96
N LEU A 144 -5.25 -6.70 6.54
CA LEU A 144 -4.65 -6.02 5.39
C LEU A 144 -3.22 -5.58 5.68
N LEU A 145 -2.95 -5.05 6.88
CA LEU A 145 -1.60 -4.66 7.31
C LEU A 145 -0.69 -5.88 7.48
N GLU A 146 -1.20 -6.96 8.06
CA GLU A 146 -0.46 -8.24 8.12
C GLU A 146 -0.12 -8.76 6.72
N GLY A 147 -1.04 -8.60 5.76
CA GLY A 147 -0.79 -8.92 4.35
C GLY A 147 0.41 -8.16 3.79
N VAL A 148 0.46 -6.83 4.02
CA VAL A 148 1.61 -6.01 3.62
C VAL A 148 2.89 -6.49 4.32
N GLY A 149 2.82 -6.80 5.62
CA GLY A 149 3.96 -7.32 6.38
C GLY A 149 4.53 -8.60 5.76
N ARG A 150 3.69 -9.59 5.46
CA ARG A 150 4.09 -10.85 4.80
C ARG A 150 4.72 -10.61 3.42
N GLU A 151 4.14 -9.73 2.62
CA GLU A 151 4.71 -9.36 1.32
C GLU A 151 6.11 -8.75 1.45
N LEU A 152 6.35 -7.90 2.45
CA LEU A 152 7.66 -7.31 2.71
C LEU A 152 8.66 -8.36 3.23
N ASP A 153 8.22 -9.32 4.06
CA ASP A 153 9.05 -10.42 4.53
C ASP A 153 9.53 -11.31 3.38
N GLU A 154 8.63 -11.66 2.46
CA GLU A 154 8.98 -12.46 1.27
C GLU A 154 9.99 -11.73 0.37
N ARG A 155 9.82 -10.41 0.17
CA ARG A 155 10.75 -9.60 -0.63
C ARG A 155 12.10 -9.46 0.05
N ALA A 156 12.12 -9.24 1.36
CA ALA A 156 13.34 -9.19 2.15
C ALA A 156 14.11 -10.52 2.08
N ALA A 157 13.41 -11.66 2.25
CA ALA A 157 14.01 -12.97 2.15
C ALA A 157 14.68 -13.21 0.78
N ARG A 158 14.02 -12.82 -0.32
CA ARG A 158 14.60 -12.93 -1.67
C ARG A 158 15.79 -12.00 -1.88
N LEU A 159 15.75 -10.79 -1.31
CA LEU A 159 16.81 -9.79 -1.46
C LEU A 159 18.10 -10.23 -0.78
N PHE A 160 17.99 -10.91 0.37
CA PHE A 160 19.12 -11.36 1.19
C PHE A 160 19.47 -12.85 0.98
N ASP A 161 18.88 -13.54 -0.01
CA ASP A 161 19.26 -14.90 -0.37
C ASP A 161 20.71 -14.95 -0.92
N ASP A 162 21.42 -16.03 -0.65
CA ASP A 162 22.83 -16.24 -1.09
C ASP A 162 23.02 -16.12 -2.61
N LYS A 163 21.98 -16.39 -3.40
CA LYS A 163 22.01 -16.21 -4.86
C LYS A 163 21.93 -14.76 -5.31
N GLY A 164 21.50 -13.86 -4.41
CA GLY A 164 21.29 -12.46 -4.69
C GLY A 164 20.21 -12.17 -5.74
N VAL A 165 19.76 -10.93 -5.78
CA VAL A 165 18.88 -10.40 -6.84
C VAL A 165 19.71 -9.40 -7.64
N TRP A 166 19.73 -9.53 -8.98
CA TRP A 166 20.56 -8.74 -9.87
C TRP A 166 19.79 -8.26 -11.10
N GLY A 167 20.25 -7.19 -11.73
CA GLY A 167 19.71 -6.67 -12.98
C GLY A 167 18.25 -6.22 -12.88
N ASP A 168 17.46 -6.54 -13.89
CA ASP A 168 16.05 -6.15 -14.01
C ASP A 168 15.18 -6.61 -12.83
N ALA A 169 15.60 -7.66 -12.11
CA ALA A 169 14.88 -8.15 -10.95
C ALA A 169 14.91 -7.16 -9.76
N LEU A 170 15.98 -6.36 -9.62
CA LEU A 170 16.04 -5.28 -8.62
C LEU A 170 15.05 -4.16 -8.95
N GLU A 171 14.89 -3.82 -10.24
CA GLU A 171 13.92 -2.82 -10.68
C GLU A 171 12.48 -3.25 -10.43
N VAL A 172 12.16 -4.52 -10.71
CA VAL A 172 10.85 -5.11 -10.40
C VAL A 172 10.58 -5.06 -8.90
N MET A 173 11.57 -5.47 -8.10
CA MET A 173 11.45 -5.46 -6.64
C MET A 173 11.26 -4.04 -6.09
N LEU A 174 11.98 -3.05 -6.61
CA LEU A 174 11.81 -1.64 -6.23
C LEU A 174 10.39 -1.13 -6.51
N ARG A 175 9.84 -1.46 -7.69
CA ARG A 175 8.46 -1.12 -8.04
C ARG A 175 7.44 -1.78 -7.12
N ASP A 176 7.66 -3.03 -6.76
CA ASP A 176 6.75 -3.77 -5.87
C ASP A 176 6.78 -3.22 -4.45
N VAL A 177 7.97 -2.90 -3.92
CA VAL A 177 8.12 -2.22 -2.61
C VAL A 177 7.45 -0.85 -2.65
N GLY A 178 7.60 -0.09 -3.74
CA GLY A 178 6.92 1.18 -3.93
C GLY A 178 5.39 1.06 -3.93
N ARG A 179 4.83 0.05 -4.60
CA ARG A 179 3.38 -0.25 -4.57
C ARG A 179 2.89 -0.61 -3.17
N ALA A 180 3.66 -1.40 -2.43
CA ALA A 180 3.34 -1.73 -1.04
C ALA A 180 3.32 -0.46 -0.17
N GLY A 181 4.24 0.49 -0.40
CA GLY A 181 4.29 1.79 0.27
C GLY A 181 3.06 2.66 -0.01
N GLU A 182 2.64 2.75 -1.28
CA GLU A 182 1.43 3.48 -1.64
C GLU A 182 0.18 2.87 -1.00
N MET A 183 0.07 1.55 -1.00
CA MET A 183 -1.05 0.85 -0.37
C MET A 183 -1.08 1.08 1.14
N LEU A 184 0.08 0.99 1.79
CA LEU A 184 0.22 1.24 3.22
C LEU A 184 -0.18 2.66 3.60
N ALA A 185 0.20 3.66 2.80
CA ALA A 185 -0.19 5.06 3.03
C ALA A 185 -1.72 5.24 2.98
N LYS A 186 -2.40 4.57 2.05
CA LYS A 186 -3.87 4.56 1.98
C LYS A 186 -4.50 3.87 3.18
N TYR A 187 -3.97 2.73 3.65
CA TYR A 187 -4.46 2.07 4.86
C TYR A 187 -4.28 2.95 6.09
N ARG A 188 -3.15 3.61 6.22
CA ARG A 188 -2.90 4.57 7.31
C ARG A 188 -3.90 5.72 7.28
N GLN A 189 -4.23 6.26 6.11
CA GLN A 189 -5.27 7.28 5.96
C GLN A 189 -6.65 6.75 6.40
N CYS A 190 -7.01 5.50 6.05
CA CYS A 190 -8.25 4.88 6.53
C CYS A 190 -8.29 4.82 8.05
N LEU A 191 -7.21 4.33 8.70
CA LEU A 191 -7.12 4.27 10.17
C LEU A 191 -7.28 5.64 10.82
N LEU A 192 -6.70 6.69 10.26
CA LEU A 192 -6.87 8.07 10.78
C LEU A 192 -8.31 8.55 10.69
N THR A 193 -9.05 8.21 9.64
CA THR A 193 -10.47 8.56 9.54
C THR A 193 -11.32 7.75 10.53
N LEU A 194 -10.99 6.48 10.78
CA LEU A 194 -11.64 5.63 11.78
C LEU A 194 -11.41 6.15 13.21
N ASP A 195 -10.18 6.53 13.54
CA ASP A 195 -9.81 7.13 14.83
C ASP A 195 -10.63 8.39 15.10
N ARG A 196 -10.74 9.25 14.08
CA ARG A 196 -11.53 10.48 14.16
C ARG A 196 -13.03 10.20 14.34
N ALA A 197 -13.58 9.26 13.56
CA ALA A 197 -14.99 8.87 13.67
C ALA A 197 -15.31 8.33 15.08
N LEU A 198 -14.45 7.45 15.60
CA LEU A 198 -14.61 6.87 16.91
C LEU A 198 -14.47 7.92 18.04
N SER A 199 -13.53 8.85 17.89
CA SER A 199 -13.36 9.96 18.83
C SER A 199 -14.59 10.87 18.87
N THR A 200 -15.15 11.21 17.69
CA THR A 200 -16.38 12.00 17.59
C THR A 200 -17.56 11.25 18.19
N PHE A 201 -17.70 9.96 17.87
CA PHE A 201 -18.72 9.10 18.46
C PHE A 201 -18.62 9.04 19.99
N GLY A 202 -17.43 8.89 20.55
CA GLY A 202 -17.22 8.83 21.99
C GLY A 202 -17.62 10.10 22.76
N VAL A 203 -17.55 11.26 22.09
CA VAL A 203 -18.02 12.53 22.66
C VAL A 203 -19.55 12.64 22.65
N THR A 204 -20.19 12.18 21.57
CA THR A 204 -21.66 12.29 21.40
C THR A 204 -22.44 11.17 22.11
N HIS A 205 -21.82 10.00 22.32
CA HIS A 205 -22.42 8.80 22.92
C HIS A 205 -21.66 8.35 24.17
N ASP A 206 -21.53 9.24 25.17
CA ASP A 206 -20.76 9.00 26.40
C ASP A 206 -21.55 8.20 27.47
N ALA A 207 -22.18 7.09 27.06
CA ALA A 207 -22.82 6.18 28.00
C ALA A 207 -21.80 5.20 28.64
N LYS A 208 -22.03 4.84 29.92
CA LYS A 208 -21.09 4.00 30.70
C LYS A 208 -20.82 2.64 30.05
N ASP A 209 -21.83 2.03 29.47
CA ASP A 209 -21.78 0.73 28.78
C ASP A 209 -21.02 0.80 27.46
N LEU A 210 -20.94 1.96 26.79
CA LEU A 210 -20.24 2.17 25.52
C LEU A 210 -18.77 2.55 25.72
N ARG A 211 -18.42 3.23 26.81
CA ARG A 211 -17.04 3.76 27.05
C ARG A 211 -15.97 2.67 26.95
N GLY A 212 -16.23 1.50 27.53
CA GLY A 212 -15.29 0.39 27.53
C GLY A 212 -14.96 -0.08 26.10
N PHE A 213 -15.98 -0.26 25.28
CA PHE A 213 -15.84 -0.69 23.88
C PHE A 213 -15.19 0.38 23.02
N THR A 214 -15.64 1.64 23.13
CA THR A 214 -15.04 2.78 22.41
C THR A 214 -13.55 2.91 22.71
N GLN A 215 -13.14 2.79 23.99
CA GLN A 215 -11.73 2.85 24.38
C GLN A 215 -10.93 1.65 23.91
N ALA A 216 -11.52 0.44 23.88
CA ALA A 216 -10.86 -0.75 23.39
C ALA A 216 -10.60 -0.62 21.90
N THR A 217 -11.64 -0.35 21.11
CA THR A 217 -11.52 -0.16 19.64
C THR A 217 -10.55 0.99 19.29
N GLY A 218 -10.58 2.09 20.08
CA GLY A 218 -9.62 3.19 19.91
C GLY A 218 -8.16 2.77 20.14
N ARG A 219 -7.89 1.94 21.15
CA ARG A 219 -6.55 1.38 21.40
C ARG A 219 -6.11 0.48 20.27
N ASP A 220 -7.01 -0.33 19.71
CA ASP A 220 -6.71 -1.20 18.59
C ASP A 220 -6.36 -0.39 17.33
N ILE A 221 -7.10 0.68 17.02
CA ILE A 221 -6.78 1.60 15.93
C ILE A 221 -5.40 2.22 16.13
N GLN A 222 -5.08 2.70 17.35
CA GLN A 222 -3.77 3.27 17.64
C GLN A 222 -2.64 2.24 17.53
N ALA A 223 -2.85 1.00 17.96
CA ALA A 223 -1.89 -0.09 17.77
C ALA A 223 -1.64 -0.37 16.27
N LEU A 224 -2.68 -0.37 15.44
CA LEU A 224 -2.56 -0.54 14.00
C LEU A 224 -1.85 0.65 13.32
N LEU A 225 -2.05 1.90 13.79
CA LEU A 225 -1.32 3.07 13.31
C LEU A 225 0.18 2.93 13.59
N VAL A 226 0.55 2.52 14.82
CA VAL A 226 1.96 2.26 15.18
C VAL A 226 2.54 1.13 14.32
N HIS A 227 1.76 0.06 14.07
CA HIS A 227 2.19 -1.03 13.19
C HIS A 227 2.37 -0.56 11.73
N ALA A 228 1.49 0.31 11.23
CA ALA A 228 1.64 0.91 9.90
C ALA A 228 2.90 1.78 9.80
N ASP A 229 3.24 2.55 10.83
CA ASP A 229 4.47 3.34 10.88
C ASP A 229 5.72 2.44 10.91
N PHE A 230 5.69 1.30 11.63
CA PHE A 230 6.75 0.29 11.58
C PHE A 230 6.93 -0.29 10.18
N LEU A 231 5.85 -0.67 9.49
CA LEU A 231 5.91 -1.17 8.11
C LEU A 231 6.44 -0.11 7.14
N SER A 232 6.10 1.16 7.34
CA SER A 232 6.64 2.28 6.55
C SER A 232 8.15 2.39 6.70
N GLY A 233 8.68 2.27 7.92
CA GLY A 233 10.12 2.22 8.18
C GLY A 233 10.81 1.04 7.47
N ARG A 234 10.17 -0.14 7.46
CA ARG A 234 10.67 -1.31 6.72
C ARG A 234 10.71 -1.10 5.21
N ILE A 235 9.68 -0.47 4.64
CA ILE A 235 9.64 -0.10 3.21
C ILE A 235 10.81 0.82 2.87
N SER A 236 11.04 1.86 3.67
CA SER A 236 12.18 2.77 3.47
C SER A 236 13.51 2.02 3.53
N HIS A 237 13.69 1.16 4.53
CA HIS A 237 14.90 0.35 4.66
C HIS A 237 15.14 -0.58 3.45
N LEU A 238 14.11 -1.30 3.00
CA LEU A 238 14.23 -2.16 1.81
C LEU A 238 14.54 -1.35 0.55
N THR A 239 13.92 -0.18 0.39
CA THR A 239 14.20 0.74 -0.72
C THR A 239 15.67 1.17 -0.73
N ASP A 240 16.23 1.56 0.42
CA ASP A 240 17.62 1.98 0.55
C ASP A 240 18.59 0.83 0.21
N VAL A 241 18.29 -0.39 0.67
CA VAL A 241 19.09 -1.57 0.36
C VAL A 241 19.06 -1.90 -1.14
N ILE A 242 17.87 -1.87 -1.77
CA ILE A 242 17.73 -2.10 -3.21
C ILE A 242 18.52 -1.07 -4.02
N LEU A 243 18.41 0.22 -3.67
CA LEU A 243 19.16 1.29 -4.33
C LEU A 243 20.68 1.12 -4.13
N GLY A 244 21.12 0.69 -2.94
CA GLY A 244 22.49 0.33 -2.66
C GLY A 244 23.01 -0.80 -3.57
N MET A 245 22.20 -1.85 -3.77
CA MET A 245 22.53 -2.97 -4.67
C MET A 245 22.64 -2.52 -6.13
N VAL A 246 21.70 -1.69 -6.61
CA VAL A 246 21.75 -1.11 -7.95
C VAL A 246 23.03 -0.30 -8.15
N THR A 247 23.41 0.48 -7.14
CA THR A 247 24.66 1.29 -7.19
C THR A 247 25.90 0.39 -7.26
N LEU A 248 25.95 -0.70 -6.48
CA LEU A 248 27.03 -1.69 -6.52
C LEU A 248 27.12 -2.36 -7.90
N GLU A 249 26.00 -2.75 -8.49
CA GLU A 249 25.94 -3.38 -9.82
C GLU A 249 26.49 -2.42 -10.91
N GLN A 250 26.06 -1.15 -10.87
CA GLN A 250 26.57 -0.12 -11.76
C GLN A 250 28.08 0.07 -11.60
N GLY A 251 28.57 0.05 -10.35
CA GLY A 251 29.99 0.11 -10.03
C GLY A 251 30.80 -1.04 -10.62
N ILE A 252 30.26 -2.28 -10.55
CA ILE A 252 30.90 -3.47 -11.16
C ILE A 252 30.96 -3.33 -12.68
N THR A 253 29.84 -2.95 -13.31
CA THR A 253 29.76 -2.77 -14.76
C THR A 253 30.73 -1.68 -15.24
N GLY A 254 30.76 -0.53 -14.55
CA GLY A 254 31.70 0.56 -14.85
C GLY A 254 33.15 0.13 -14.71
N ARG A 255 33.48 -0.71 -13.71
CA ARG A 255 34.82 -1.28 -13.51
C ARG A 255 35.22 -2.18 -14.68
N ILE A 256 34.33 -3.08 -15.11
CA ILE A 256 34.59 -3.99 -16.24
C ILE A 256 34.91 -3.17 -17.50
N VAL A 257 34.07 -2.19 -17.85
CA VAL A 257 34.28 -1.34 -19.02
C VAL A 257 35.61 -0.58 -18.92
N SER A 258 35.94 -0.02 -17.76
CA SER A 258 37.21 0.70 -17.54
C SER A 258 38.40 -0.23 -17.66
N VAL A 259 38.37 -1.43 -17.10
CA VAL A 259 39.47 -2.40 -17.19
C VAL A 259 39.70 -2.82 -18.63
N VAL A 260 38.61 -3.15 -19.38
CA VAL A 260 38.67 -3.50 -20.80
C VAL A 260 39.32 -2.33 -21.60
N ALA A 261 38.84 -1.10 -21.43
CA ALA A 261 39.35 0.05 -22.12
C ALA A 261 40.86 0.26 -21.87
N VAL A 262 41.31 0.15 -20.61
CA VAL A 262 42.73 0.36 -20.26
C VAL A 262 43.63 -0.78 -20.74
N ILE A 263 43.13 -2.02 -20.86
CA ILE A 263 43.87 -3.15 -21.43
C ILE A 263 44.08 -2.95 -22.94
N PHE A 264 43.09 -2.40 -23.66
CA PHE A 264 43.18 -2.21 -25.12
C PHE A 264 43.90 -0.91 -25.52
N LEU A 265 43.99 0.09 -24.67
CA LEU A 265 44.58 1.39 -25.00
C LEU A 265 46.08 1.32 -25.41
N PRO A 266 46.98 0.62 -24.67
CA PRO A 266 48.39 0.52 -25.09
C PRO A 266 48.61 -0.25 -26.39
N PRO A 267 47.99 -1.43 -26.62
CA PRO A 267 48.04 -2.11 -27.92
C PRO A 267 47.57 -1.23 -29.10
N THR A 268 46.43 -0.51 -28.89
CA THR A 268 45.90 0.38 -29.92
C THR A 268 46.82 1.52 -30.23
N LEU A 269 47.50 2.08 -29.22
CA LEU A 269 48.52 3.12 -29.42
C LEU A 269 49.68 2.59 -30.28
N VAL A 270 50.19 1.38 -29.96
CA VAL A 270 51.24 0.74 -30.77
C VAL A 270 50.77 0.54 -32.20
N ALA A 271 49.55 -0.02 -32.40
CA ALA A 271 48.97 -0.23 -33.73
C ALA A 271 48.85 1.11 -34.50
N SER A 272 48.41 2.17 -33.84
CA SER A 272 48.27 3.49 -34.45
C SER A 272 49.61 4.08 -34.86
N VAL A 273 50.64 3.95 -34.02
CA VAL A 273 52.02 4.45 -34.35
C VAL A 273 52.58 3.69 -35.55
N TYR A 274 52.48 2.35 -35.58
CA TYR A 274 52.99 1.54 -36.70
C TYR A 274 52.08 1.64 -37.96
N GLY A 275 50.85 2.11 -37.81
CA GLY A 275 49.94 2.40 -38.95
C GLY A 275 50.16 3.81 -39.55
N MET A 276 51.03 4.64 -39.02
CA MET A 276 51.34 5.95 -39.58
C MET A 276 52.25 5.83 -40.81
N ASN A 277 52.00 6.63 -41.83
CA ASN A 277 52.79 6.64 -43.06
C ASN A 277 54.07 7.53 -42.95
N PHE A 278 54.89 7.28 -41.93
CA PHE A 278 56.21 7.93 -41.83
C PHE A 278 57.29 7.12 -42.48
N GLU A 279 58.20 7.80 -43.18
CA GLU A 279 59.31 7.19 -43.94
C GLU A 279 60.38 6.57 -43.04
N PHE A 280 60.48 7.05 -41.77
CA PHE A 280 61.47 6.58 -40.80
C PHE A 280 60.80 6.12 -39.52
N LEU A 281 60.19 4.91 -39.55
CA LEU A 281 59.69 4.21 -38.34
C LEU A 281 60.69 3.08 -37.95
N PRO A 282 61.06 2.97 -36.67
CA PRO A 282 61.96 1.90 -36.22
C PRO A 282 61.34 0.53 -36.49
N GLY A 283 62.05 -0.33 -37.20
CA GLY A 283 61.60 -1.69 -37.51
C GLY A 283 60.76 -1.83 -38.79
N LEU A 284 60.34 -0.76 -39.45
CA LEU A 284 59.48 -0.85 -40.66
C LEU A 284 60.17 -1.55 -41.84
N HIS A 285 61.49 -1.43 -41.96
CA HIS A 285 62.33 -2.01 -43.05
C HIS A 285 62.89 -3.39 -42.68
N SER A 286 62.53 -3.97 -41.53
CA SER A 286 62.96 -5.28 -41.08
C SER A 286 61.89 -6.34 -41.45
N ASP A 287 62.37 -7.49 -41.94
CA ASP A 287 61.50 -8.63 -42.26
C ASP A 287 60.67 -9.12 -41.06
N PHE A 288 61.10 -8.81 -39.84
CA PHE A 288 60.47 -9.15 -38.57
C PHE A 288 59.73 -7.98 -37.92
N GLY A 289 59.57 -6.83 -38.60
CA GLY A 289 58.95 -5.61 -38.05
C GLY A 289 57.51 -5.83 -37.53
N TRP A 290 56.72 -6.59 -38.27
CA TRP A 290 55.36 -6.97 -37.87
C TRP A 290 55.32 -7.80 -36.58
N LEU A 291 56.31 -8.68 -36.39
CA LEU A 291 56.43 -9.56 -35.22
C LEU A 291 56.82 -8.76 -33.98
N ILE A 292 57.70 -7.75 -34.15
CA ILE A 292 58.06 -6.81 -33.06
C ILE A 292 56.84 -5.99 -32.65
N ALA A 293 56.08 -5.42 -33.59
CA ALA A 293 54.89 -4.64 -33.29
C ALA A 293 53.83 -5.49 -32.57
N THR A 294 53.53 -6.71 -33.07
CA THR A 294 52.58 -7.62 -32.46
C THR A 294 53.04 -8.08 -31.08
N GLY A 295 54.33 -8.38 -30.91
CA GLY A 295 54.94 -8.70 -29.61
C GLY A 295 54.82 -7.57 -28.58
N LEU A 296 55.05 -6.30 -29.02
CA LEU A 296 54.91 -5.13 -28.17
C LEU A 296 53.47 -4.90 -27.75
N MET A 297 52.49 -5.12 -28.65
CA MET A 297 51.05 -5.08 -28.35
C MET A 297 50.69 -6.12 -27.31
N GLY A 298 51.09 -7.39 -27.52
CA GLY A 298 50.84 -8.48 -26.60
C GLY A 298 51.46 -8.26 -25.23
N PHE A 299 52.72 -7.79 -25.19
CA PHE A 299 53.43 -7.47 -23.96
C PHE A 299 52.75 -6.33 -23.17
N SER A 300 52.32 -5.26 -23.86
CA SER A 300 51.61 -4.16 -23.23
C SER A 300 50.24 -4.56 -22.67
N ALA A 301 49.48 -5.37 -23.39
CA ALA A 301 48.21 -5.91 -22.91
C ALA A 301 48.43 -6.79 -21.69
N LEU A 302 49.41 -7.72 -21.75
CA LEU A 302 49.68 -8.63 -20.63
C LEU A 302 50.20 -7.86 -19.41
N GLY A 303 51.08 -6.87 -19.60
CA GLY A 303 51.55 -6.04 -18.52
C GLY A 303 50.43 -5.27 -17.81
N THR A 304 49.50 -4.72 -18.56
CA THR A 304 48.32 -4.06 -18.03
C THR A 304 47.42 -5.02 -17.26
N LEU A 305 47.21 -6.20 -17.80
CA LEU A 305 46.39 -7.24 -17.14
C LEU A 305 47.01 -7.73 -15.82
N LEU A 306 48.33 -7.96 -15.81
CA LEU A 306 49.09 -8.33 -14.60
C LEU A 306 49.06 -7.22 -13.55
N PHE A 307 49.14 -5.96 -13.96
CA PHE A 307 49.03 -4.80 -13.07
C PHE A 307 47.68 -4.75 -12.38
N PHE A 308 46.53 -4.92 -13.12
CA PHE A 308 45.21 -4.92 -12.53
C PHE A 308 44.98 -6.12 -11.63
N ARG A 309 45.49 -7.31 -12.01
CA ARG A 309 45.43 -8.50 -11.14
C ARG A 309 46.20 -8.29 -9.84
N TRP A 310 47.40 -7.67 -9.89
CA TRP A 310 48.17 -7.34 -8.70
C TRP A 310 47.46 -6.33 -7.78
N LYS A 311 46.75 -5.38 -8.36
CA LYS A 311 45.93 -4.40 -7.62
C LYS A 311 44.64 -4.98 -7.07
N GLY A 312 44.24 -6.21 -7.41
CA GLY A 312 42.98 -6.81 -6.97
C GLY A 312 41.73 -6.23 -7.63
N TRP A 313 41.90 -5.68 -8.85
CA TRP A 313 40.80 -5.10 -9.62
C TRP A 313 40.20 -6.11 -10.61
N LEU A 314 40.85 -7.21 -10.80
CA LEU A 314 40.46 -8.40 -11.58
C LEU A 314 40.42 -9.62 -10.68
#